data_aa4e615dc33ef54b6259e19311aaf7bc
#
_entry.id   aa4e615dc33ef54b6259e19311aaf7bc
#
_cell.length_a   1.000
_cell.length_b   1.000
_cell.length_c   1.000
_cell.angle_alpha   90.00
_cell.angle_beta   90.00
_cell.angle_gamma   90.00
#
_symmetry.space_group_name_H-M   'P 1'
#
loop_
_entity.id
_entity.type
_entity.pdbx_description
1 polymer ?
#
loop_
_entity_poly.entity_id
_entity_poly.type
_entity_poly.pdbx_seq_one_letter_code
_entity_poly.pdbx_strand_id
1 'polypeptide(L)'
;MATKTAMITIAGRPNVGKSTLTNFLVGEKIAIVSNKPQTTRNRICGIVTKGDTQFVFVDTPGYHKPRTKLGDYMVNVTKGSIADVDMTIMMVEPITSIGPQEQGLIEQLKATRCPVVLAINKIDSVEKDILLEVIALYSQAADFAAIIPISAKTGDGVEELLKICQKYAVESPFLFPEDSTTDQPERQVMAEIIREKLLWTLEREVPHGTAVEITKFSERDNGIIDIDATIYCEKASHKGIIIGKQGAMLKKISSMARADCEKFMGTRVYLTTWVKVKENWRDSDFLVRNFGYRE
;
A
#
# COMPACT_ATOMS: atom_id res chain seq x y z
N MET A 1 -20.49 -24.64 -9.25
CA MET A 1 -19.62 -24.09 -10.31
C MET A 1 -18.19 -24.20 -9.82
N ALA A 2 -17.21 -24.37 -10.69
CA ALA A 2 -15.81 -24.37 -10.30
C ALA A 2 -15.43 -22.94 -9.86
N THR A 3 -14.77 -22.81 -8.72
CA THR A 3 -14.24 -21.53 -8.26
C THR A 3 -13.03 -21.10 -9.07
N LYS A 4 -12.76 -19.81 -9.12
CA LYS A 4 -11.63 -19.21 -9.85
C LYS A 4 -10.86 -18.26 -8.94
N THR A 5 -9.58 -18.12 -9.19
CA THR A 5 -8.72 -17.17 -8.47
C THR A 5 -7.86 -16.40 -9.47
N ALA A 6 -7.63 -15.12 -9.20
CA ALA A 6 -6.67 -14.29 -9.91
C ALA A 6 -5.73 -13.62 -8.92
N MET A 7 -4.44 -13.95 -8.97
CA MET A 7 -3.39 -13.23 -8.26
C MET A 7 -2.88 -12.07 -9.14
N ILE A 8 -2.96 -10.86 -8.65
CA ILE A 8 -2.74 -9.63 -9.43
C ILE A 8 -1.78 -8.70 -8.69
N THR A 9 -0.62 -8.44 -9.25
CA THR A 9 0.28 -7.44 -8.69
C THR A 9 -0.07 -6.04 -9.19
N ILE A 10 -0.08 -5.07 -8.27
CA ILE A 10 -0.21 -3.65 -8.60
C ILE A 10 1.17 -3.01 -8.50
N ALA A 11 1.77 -2.67 -9.64
CA ALA A 11 3.08 -2.06 -9.76
C ALA A 11 2.99 -0.62 -10.26
N GLY A 12 3.95 0.22 -9.88
CA GLY A 12 4.01 1.62 -10.30
C GLY A 12 4.88 2.44 -9.38
N ARG A 13 5.21 3.67 -9.80
CA ARG A 13 6.01 4.57 -8.96
C ARG A 13 5.30 4.93 -7.64
N PRO A 14 6.01 5.49 -6.65
CA PRO A 14 5.38 6.01 -5.44
C PRO A 14 4.29 7.05 -5.78
N ASN A 15 3.22 7.06 -4.97
CA ASN A 15 2.11 8.03 -5.03
C ASN A 15 1.22 7.99 -6.28
N VAL A 16 1.38 7.02 -7.16
CA VAL A 16 0.51 6.83 -8.34
C VAL A 16 -0.90 6.38 -7.97
N GLY A 17 -1.12 5.92 -6.71
CA GLY A 17 -2.45 5.55 -6.20
C GLY A 17 -2.69 4.05 -6.01
N LYS A 18 -1.63 3.22 -5.95
CA LYS A 18 -1.75 1.76 -5.76
C LYS A 18 -2.58 1.38 -4.54
N SER A 19 -2.19 1.84 -3.35
CA SER A 19 -2.91 1.57 -2.10
C SER A 19 -4.33 2.17 -2.08
N THR A 20 -4.55 3.28 -2.79
CA THR A 20 -5.90 3.86 -2.96
C THR A 20 -6.78 2.91 -3.78
N LEU A 21 -6.26 2.38 -4.88
CA LEU A 21 -6.96 1.39 -5.70
C LEU A 21 -7.25 0.12 -4.91
N THR A 22 -6.27 -0.41 -4.17
CA THR A 22 -6.44 -1.60 -3.33
C THR A 22 -7.55 -1.40 -2.30
N ASN A 23 -7.54 -0.29 -1.54
CA ASN A 23 -8.60 0.04 -0.59
C ASN A 23 -9.97 0.19 -1.25
N PHE A 24 -10.03 0.81 -2.43
CA PHE A 24 -11.29 0.97 -3.18
C PHE A 24 -11.86 -0.39 -3.62
N LEU A 25 -11.01 -1.27 -4.15
CA LEU A 25 -11.40 -2.60 -4.61
C LEU A 25 -11.92 -3.48 -3.47
N VAL A 26 -11.27 -3.43 -2.33
CA VAL A 26 -11.61 -4.19 -1.11
C VAL A 26 -12.85 -3.60 -0.42
N GLY A 27 -13.07 -2.29 -0.53
CA GLY A 27 -14.13 -1.56 0.19
C GLY A 27 -13.75 -1.18 1.62
N GLU A 28 -12.54 -1.50 2.05
CA GLU A 28 -11.99 -1.23 3.38
C GLU A 28 -10.60 -0.61 3.33
N LYS A 29 -10.23 0.07 4.42
CA LYS A 29 -8.89 0.64 4.57
C LYS A 29 -7.91 -0.39 5.11
N ILE A 30 -7.36 -1.23 4.25
CA ILE A 30 -6.34 -2.22 4.59
C ILE A 30 -4.91 -1.73 4.37
N ALA A 31 -4.73 -0.74 3.48
CA ALA A 31 -3.45 -0.13 3.16
C ALA A 31 -3.48 1.37 3.47
N ILE A 32 -2.36 1.90 3.96
CA ILE A 32 -2.24 3.32 4.27
C ILE A 32 -1.99 4.14 3.01
N VAL A 33 -2.50 5.37 3.01
CA VAL A 33 -2.40 6.29 1.88
C VAL A 33 -1.74 7.60 2.30
N SER A 34 -0.72 8.02 1.58
CA SER A 34 -0.04 9.30 1.79
C SER A 34 0.56 9.81 0.49
N ASN A 35 0.74 11.11 0.38
CA ASN A 35 1.48 11.74 -0.73
C ASN A 35 3.01 11.68 -0.55
N LYS A 36 3.50 11.05 0.51
CA LYS A 36 4.93 10.89 0.78
C LYS A 36 5.48 9.59 0.18
N PRO A 37 6.74 9.57 -0.28
CA PRO A 37 7.38 8.34 -0.73
C PRO A 37 7.53 7.34 0.41
N GLN A 38 7.66 6.05 0.08
CA GLN A 38 7.76 4.93 1.04
C GLN A 38 6.55 4.81 1.98
N THR A 39 5.35 5.12 1.48
CA THR A 39 4.09 4.93 2.20
C THR A 39 3.85 3.44 2.44
N THR A 40 3.76 2.63 1.41
CA THR A 40 3.72 1.17 1.52
C THR A 40 5.15 0.63 1.66
N ARG A 41 5.40 -0.16 2.69
CA ARG A 41 6.71 -0.79 2.96
C ARG A 41 6.68 -2.30 2.85
N ASN A 42 5.57 -2.93 3.21
CA ASN A 42 5.34 -4.37 3.11
C ASN A 42 4.47 -4.69 1.90
N ARG A 43 4.51 -5.93 1.46
CA ARG A 43 3.49 -6.50 0.60
C ARG A 43 2.17 -6.58 1.39
N ILE A 44 1.08 -6.13 0.80
CA ILE A 44 -0.26 -6.22 1.37
C ILE A 44 -1.15 -6.90 0.33
N CYS A 45 -1.83 -7.99 0.69
CA CYS A 45 -2.84 -8.58 -0.14
C CYS A 45 -4.21 -7.97 0.21
N GLY A 46 -4.87 -7.39 -0.81
CA GLY A 46 -6.28 -7.05 -0.77
C GLY A 46 -7.08 -8.16 -1.41
N ILE A 47 -8.04 -8.72 -0.68
CA ILE A 47 -8.81 -9.88 -1.10
C ILE A 47 -10.23 -9.42 -1.43
N VAL A 48 -10.73 -9.82 -2.60
CA VAL A 48 -12.08 -9.48 -3.06
C VAL A 48 -12.72 -10.72 -3.65
N THR A 49 -13.77 -11.25 -3.02
CA THR A 49 -14.52 -12.37 -3.55
C THR A 49 -15.81 -11.86 -4.20
N LYS A 50 -16.02 -12.15 -5.48
CA LYS A 50 -17.22 -11.81 -6.24
C LYS A 50 -17.78 -13.06 -6.93
N GLY A 51 -18.86 -13.61 -6.41
CA GLY A 51 -19.47 -14.84 -6.91
C GLY A 51 -18.50 -16.03 -6.83
N ASP A 52 -18.19 -16.62 -7.96
CA ASP A 52 -17.26 -17.77 -8.06
C ASP A 52 -15.78 -17.37 -8.22
N THR A 53 -15.47 -16.09 -8.19
CA THR A 53 -14.10 -15.59 -8.46
C THR A 53 -13.54 -14.81 -7.26
N GLN A 54 -12.35 -15.20 -6.80
CA GLN A 54 -11.57 -14.47 -5.80
C GLN A 54 -10.39 -13.76 -6.46
N PHE A 55 -10.31 -12.45 -6.26
CA PHE A 55 -9.19 -11.60 -6.69
C PHE A 55 -8.28 -11.34 -5.49
N VAL A 56 -6.99 -11.56 -5.66
CA VAL A 56 -5.96 -11.24 -4.67
C VAL A 56 -5.05 -10.16 -5.24
N PHE A 57 -5.27 -8.92 -4.83
CA PHE A 57 -4.49 -7.76 -5.25
C PHE A 57 -3.28 -7.59 -4.35
N VAL A 58 -2.10 -7.72 -4.92
CA VAL A 58 -0.84 -7.56 -4.21
C VAL A 58 -0.36 -6.12 -4.35
N ASP A 59 -0.63 -5.28 -3.33
CA ASP A 59 -0.08 -3.92 -3.24
C ASP A 59 1.39 -3.99 -2.83
N THR A 60 2.24 -3.36 -3.60
CA THR A 60 3.70 -3.39 -3.39
C THR A 60 4.25 -2.02 -3.07
N PRO A 61 5.41 -1.95 -2.37
CA PRO A 61 6.17 -0.71 -2.28
C PRO A 61 6.39 -0.08 -3.66
N GLY A 62 6.32 1.25 -3.72
CA GLY A 62 6.55 1.95 -4.98
C GLY A 62 7.97 1.71 -5.52
N TYR A 63 8.08 1.48 -6.82
CA TYR A 63 9.36 1.26 -7.49
C TYR A 63 10.31 2.46 -7.29
N HIS A 64 11.46 2.26 -6.63
CA HIS A 64 12.43 3.30 -6.31
C HIS A 64 13.86 2.74 -6.22
N LYS A 65 14.85 3.63 -6.28
CA LYS A 65 16.25 3.25 -6.06
C LYS A 65 16.53 3.16 -4.56
N PRO A 66 16.99 2.01 -4.02
CA PRO A 66 17.24 1.84 -2.60
C PRO A 66 18.44 2.66 -2.12
N ARG A 67 18.40 3.08 -0.84
CA ARG A 67 19.50 3.83 -0.18
C ARG A 67 19.78 3.33 1.23
N THR A 68 18.98 2.40 1.76
CA THR A 68 19.08 1.84 3.11
C THR A 68 18.70 0.36 3.04
N LYS A 69 19.01 -0.41 4.09
CA LYS A 69 18.59 -1.82 4.19
C LYS A 69 17.07 -1.98 4.11
N LEU A 70 16.31 -1.07 4.72
CA LEU A 70 14.87 -1.02 4.54
C LEU A 70 14.49 -0.79 3.06
N GLY A 71 15.23 0.06 2.35
CA GLY A 71 15.03 0.30 0.91
C GLY A 71 15.32 -0.95 0.08
N ASP A 72 16.39 -1.69 0.38
CA ASP A 72 16.73 -2.96 -0.27
C ASP A 72 15.62 -3.99 -0.08
N TYR A 73 15.11 -4.13 1.15
CA TYR A 73 13.95 -4.97 1.48
C TYR A 73 12.74 -4.61 0.60
N MET A 74 12.36 -3.34 0.53
CA MET A 74 11.20 -2.88 -0.26
C MET A 74 11.35 -3.21 -1.76
N VAL A 75 12.55 -3.09 -2.32
CA VAL A 75 12.82 -3.45 -3.73
C VAL A 75 12.71 -4.95 -3.95
N ASN A 76 13.22 -5.77 -3.02
CA ASN A 76 13.10 -7.24 -3.09
C ASN A 76 11.65 -7.68 -3.03
N VAL A 77 10.85 -7.13 -2.11
CA VAL A 77 9.41 -7.37 -1.99
C VAL A 77 8.69 -7.06 -3.31
N THR A 78 9.01 -5.92 -3.94
CA THR A 78 8.39 -5.55 -5.22
C THR A 78 8.77 -6.53 -6.34
N LYS A 79 10.04 -6.92 -6.45
CA LYS A 79 10.50 -7.87 -7.47
C LYS A 79 9.89 -9.26 -7.28
N GLY A 80 9.86 -9.78 -6.05
CA GLY A 80 9.26 -11.07 -5.74
C GLY A 80 7.76 -11.10 -6.04
N SER A 81 7.07 -10.00 -5.79
CA SER A 81 5.62 -9.90 -6.04
C SER A 81 5.22 -9.90 -7.53
N ILE A 82 6.14 -9.64 -8.45
CA ILE A 82 5.88 -9.65 -9.90
C ILE A 82 6.12 -11.04 -10.51
N ALA A 83 6.85 -11.92 -9.82
CA ALA A 83 7.34 -13.17 -10.40
C ALA A 83 6.27 -14.27 -10.53
N ASP A 84 5.34 -14.39 -9.57
CA ASP A 84 4.38 -15.49 -9.45
C ASP A 84 2.94 -14.97 -9.35
N VAL A 85 2.47 -14.29 -10.40
CA VAL A 85 1.10 -13.78 -10.49
C VAL A 85 0.49 -14.03 -11.85
N ASP A 86 -0.84 -14.08 -11.91
CA ASP A 86 -1.60 -14.33 -13.15
C ASP A 86 -1.59 -13.12 -14.08
N MET A 87 -1.49 -11.91 -13.52
CA MET A 87 -1.36 -10.66 -14.27
C MET A 87 -0.76 -9.53 -13.43
N THR A 88 -0.27 -8.49 -14.09
CA THR A 88 0.21 -7.26 -13.46
C THR A 88 -0.62 -6.06 -13.91
N ILE A 89 -1.06 -5.24 -12.96
CA ILE A 89 -1.58 -3.90 -13.23
C ILE A 89 -0.41 -2.93 -13.09
N MET A 90 0.04 -2.34 -14.19
CA MET A 90 0.97 -1.22 -14.15
C MET A 90 0.19 0.07 -14.00
N MET A 91 0.37 0.78 -12.89
CA MET A 91 -0.29 2.07 -12.65
C MET A 91 0.62 3.24 -12.98
N VAL A 92 0.06 4.20 -13.73
CA VAL A 92 0.74 5.46 -14.08
C VAL A 92 -0.19 6.65 -13.83
N GLU A 93 0.38 7.85 -13.75
CA GLU A 93 -0.39 9.10 -13.75
C GLU A 93 -0.58 9.63 -15.19
N PRO A 94 -1.61 10.46 -15.46
CA PRO A 94 -1.89 10.99 -16.79
C PRO A 94 -0.93 12.15 -17.13
N ILE A 95 0.36 11.82 -17.30
CA ILE A 95 1.45 12.74 -17.64
C ILE A 95 1.94 12.41 -19.05
N THR A 96 2.06 13.41 -19.91
CA THR A 96 2.44 13.29 -21.32
C THR A 96 3.93 12.99 -21.56
N SER A 97 4.56 12.28 -20.62
CA SER A 97 5.94 11.82 -20.74
C SER A 97 6.15 10.56 -19.90
N ILE A 98 6.97 9.63 -20.40
CA ILE A 98 7.39 8.43 -19.66
C ILE A 98 8.69 8.77 -18.94
N GLY A 99 8.64 8.78 -17.60
CA GLY A 99 9.81 9.05 -16.77
C GLY A 99 10.75 7.85 -16.65
N PRO A 100 11.98 8.05 -16.12
CA PRO A 100 12.95 6.96 -15.98
C PRO A 100 12.46 5.80 -15.10
N GLN A 101 11.58 6.05 -14.12
CA GLN A 101 11.03 5.03 -13.25
C GLN A 101 10.00 4.17 -13.99
N GLU A 102 9.11 4.80 -14.75
CA GLU A 102 8.15 4.11 -15.61
C GLU A 102 8.87 3.31 -16.70
N GLN A 103 9.88 3.91 -17.35
CA GLN A 103 10.68 3.21 -18.34
C GLN A 103 11.36 1.96 -17.77
N GLY A 104 11.99 2.09 -16.59
CA GLY A 104 12.62 0.95 -15.91
C GLY A 104 11.62 -0.14 -15.52
N LEU A 105 10.41 0.23 -15.12
CA LEU A 105 9.34 -0.72 -14.82
C LEU A 105 8.83 -1.42 -16.09
N ILE A 106 8.64 -0.69 -17.19
CA ILE A 106 8.26 -1.27 -18.50
C ILE A 106 9.28 -2.32 -18.93
N GLU A 107 10.59 -2.01 -18.87
CA GLU A 107 11.66 -2.96 -19.23
C GLU A 107 11.64 -4.21 -18.34
N GLN A 108 11.41 -4.04 -17.04
CA GLN A 108 11.29 -5.16 -16.12
C GLN A 108 10.06 -6.03 -16.45
N LEU A 109 8.92 -5.42 -16.75
CA LEU A 109 7.67 -6.13 -17.07
C LEU A 109 7.74 -6.83 -18.43
N LYS A 110 8.43 -6.28 -19.42
CA LYS A 110 8.70 -6.94 -20.72
C LYS A 110 9.48 -8.25 -20.57
N ALA A 111 10.32 -8.35 -19.52
CA ALA A 111 11.09 -9.56 -19.25
C ALA A 111 10.23 -10.68 -18.61
N THR A 112 9.03 -10.36 -18.13
CA THR A 112 8.08 -11.34 -17.56
C THR A 112 7.17 -11.88 -18.67
N ARG A 113 6.65 -13.11 -18.49
CA ARG A 113 5.60 -13.67 -19.37
C ARG A 113 4.18 -13.33 -18.89
N CYS A 114 4.08 -12.55 -17.84
CA CYS A 114 2.83 -12.18 -17.21
C CYS A 114 2.11 -11.10 -18.05
N PRO A 115 0.82 -11.23 -18.35
CA PRO A 115 0.04 -10.18 -18.99
C PRO A 115 0.07 -8.89 -18.17
N VAL A 116 0.26 -7.75 -18.84
CA VAL A 116 0.33 -6.45 -18.20
C VAL A 116 -0.84 -5.59 -18.68
N VAL A 117 -1.66 -5.12 -17.75
CA VAL A 117 -2.69 -4.11 -18.00
C VAL A 117 -2.17 -2.76 -17.48
N LEU A 118 -2.22 -1.75 -18.33
CA LEU A 118 -1.89 -0.38 -17.95
C LEU A 118 -3.13 0.32 -17.38
N ALA A 119 -3.07 0.76 -16.13
CA ALA A 119 -4.08 1.60 -15.49
C ALA A 119 -3.57 3.05 -15.41
N ILE A 120 -4.16 3.96 -16.19
CA ILE A 120 -3.87 5.39 -16.13
C ILE A 120 -4.78 5.97 -15.05
N ASN A 121 -4.21 6.24 -13.87
CA ASN A 121 -4.96 6.69 -12.69
C ASN A 121 -5.03 8.22 -12.60
N LYS A 122 -5.95 8.72 -11.76
CA LYS A 122 -6.20 10.16 -11.50
C LYS A 122 -6.78 10.91 -12.70
N ILE A 123 -7.60 10.24 -13.51
CA ILE A 123 -8.28 10.88 -14.66
C ILE A 123 -9.19 12.02 -14.22
N ASP A 124 -9.61 12.04 -12.94
CA ASP A 124 -10.38 13.12 -12.32
C ASP A 124 -9.60 14.45 -12.22
N SER A 125 -8.30 14.44 -12.52
CA SER A 125 -7.42 15.60 -12.39
C SER A 125 -6.96 16.20 -13.74
N VAL A 126 -7.40 15.64 -14.88
CA VAL A 126 -6.97 16.08 -16.22
C VAL A 126 -8.13 16.13 -17.22
N GLU A 127 -7.93 16.91 -18.29
CA GLU A 127 -8.85 16.98 -19.42
C GLU A 127 -8.72 15.75 -20.34
N LYS A 128 -9.77 15.45 -21.10
CA LYS A 128 -9.83 14.27 -21.98
C LYS A 128 -8.74 14.24 -23.05
N ASP A 129 -8.36 15.39 -23.58
CA ASP A 129 -7.35 15.48 -24.63
C ASP A 129 -5.98 15.04 -24.13
N ILE A 130 -5.60 15.45 -22.90
CA ILE A 130 -4.37 14.98 -22.25
C ILE A 130 -4.41 13.45 -22.06
N LEU A 131 -5.57 12.92 -21.66
CA LEU A 131 -5.72 11.48 -21.49
C LEU A 131 -5.50 10.70 -22.79
N LEU A 132 -6.01 11.21 -23.93
CA LEU A 132 -5.81 10.60 -25.26
C LEU A 132 -4.32 10.62 -25.67
N GLU A 133 -3.61 11.72 -25.40
CA GLU A 133 -2.16 11.79 -25.63
C GLU A 133 -1.38 10.75 -24.81
N VAL A 134 -1.74 10.59 -23.52
CA VAL A 134 -1.10 9.61 -22.62
C VAL A 134 -1.38 8.18 -23.09
N ILE A 135 -2.61 7.86 -23.50
CA ILE A 135 -2.96 6.54 -24.06
C ILE A 135 -2.11 6.26 -25.30
N ALA A 136 -2.01 7.21 -26.24
CA ALA A 136 -1.21 7.07 -27.46
C ALA A 136 0.29 6.88 -27.13
N LEU A 137 0.81 7.64 -26.18
CA LEU A 137 2.20 7.54 -25.73
C LEU A 137 2.54 6.13 -25.19
N TYR A 138 1.72 5.61 -24.28
CA TYR A 138 1.98 4.30 -23.68
C TYR A 138 1.70 3.14 -24.64
N SER A 139 0.75 3.27 -25.55
CA SER A 139 0.49 2.23 -26.57
C SER A 139 1.67 2.02 -27.54
N GLN A 140 2.52 3.05 -27.71
CA GLN A 140 3.76 2.95 -28.49
C GLN A 140 4.95 2.42 -27.68
N ALA A 141 4.90 2.53 -26.35
CA ALA A 141 6.02 2.17 -25.47
C ALA A 141 6.11 0.67 -25.19
N ALA A 142 4.95 -0.03 -25.11
CA ALA A 142 4.90 -1.46 -24.85
C ALA A 142 3.56 -2.06 -25.31
N ASP A 143 3.55 -3.39 -25.51
CA ASP A 143 2.36 -4.16 -25.81
C ASP A 143 1.62 -4.52 -24.49
N PHE A 144 0.68 -3.66 -24.10
CA PHE A 144 -0.18 -3.88 -22.95
C PHE A 144 -1.42 -4.70 -23.35
N ALA A 145 -1.81 -5.66 -22.51
CA ALA A 145 -3.02 -6.46 -22.72
C ALA A 145 -4.30 -5.60 -22.75
N ALA A 146 -4.30 -4.48 -22.04
CA ALA A 146 -5.30 -3.43 -22.11
C ALA A 146 -4.74 -2.12 -21.55
N ILE A 147 -5.32 -0.98 -21.94
CA ILE A 147 -5.04 0.34 -21.34
C ILE A 147 -6.37 0.87 -20.81
N ILE A 148 -6.47 1.04 -19.50
CA ILE A 148 -7.71 1.41 -18.81
C ILE A 148 -7.50 2.72 -18.04
N PRO A 149 -8.15 3.80 -18.44
CA PRO A 149 -8.23 5.02 -17.64
C PRO A 149 -9.08 4.80 -16.39
N ILE A 150 -8.57 5.20 -15.21
CA ILE A 150 -9.28 5.04 -13.94
C ILE A 150 -9.12 6.26 -13.04
N SER A 151 -10.04 6.42 -12.09
CA SER A 151 -9.84 7.19 -10.88
C SER A 151 -10.03 6.27 -9.67
N ALA A 152 -8.93 5.86 -9.05
CA ALA A 152 -8.98 5.07 -7.82
C ALA A 152 -9.67 5.80 -6.64
N LYS A 153 -9.79 7.13 -6.75
CA LYS A 153 -10.44 7.99 -5.75
C LYS A 153 -11.97 7.98 -5.90
N THR A 154 -12.47 8.06 -7.12
CA THR A 154 -13.91 8.16 -7.40
C THR A 154 -14.53 6.81 -7.79
N GLY A 155 -13.71 5.83 -8.17
CA GLY A 155 -14.13 4.52 -8.67
C GLY A 155 -14.36 4.47 -10.18
N ASP A 156 -14.20 5.60 -10.89
CA ASP A 156 -14.40 5.65 -12.32
C ASP A 156 -13.41 4.71 -13.04
N GLY A 157 -13.92 3.90 -13.99
CA GLY A 157 -13.14 2.90 -14.74
C GLY A 157 -12.71 1.66 -13.94
N VAL A 158 -12.90 1.61 -12.61
CA VAL A 158 -12.42 0.49 -11.77
C VAL A 158 -13.21 -0.79 -12.03
N GLU A 159 -14.51 -0.69 -12.30
CA GLU A 159 -15.31 -1.88 -12.65
C GLU A 159 -14.85 -2.51 -13.98
N GLU A 160 -14.49 -1.67 -14.98
CA GLU A 160 -13.94 -2.16 -16.23
C GLU A 160 -12.58 -2.84 -16.04
N LEU A 161 -11.73 -2.28 -15.18
CA LEU A 161 -10.47 -2.91 -14.78
C LEU A 161 -10.71 -4.29 -14.18
N LEU A 162 -11.70 -4.45 -13.28
CA LEU A 162 -12.06 -5.75 -12.70
C LEU A 162 -12.55 -6.75 -13.73
N LYS A 163 -13.35 -6.33 -14.73
CA LYS A 163 -13.79 -7.21 -15.84
C LYS A 163 -12.60 -7.72 -16.65
N ILE A 164 -11.57 -6.90 -16.85
CA ILE A 164 -10.33 -7.35 -17.48
C ILE A 164 -9.59 -8.34 -16.59
N CYS A 165 -9.44 -8.06 -15.28
CA CYS A 165 -8.83 -8.97 -14.33
C CYS A 165 -9.50 -10.36 -14.34
N GLN A 166 -10.83 -10.41 -14.42
CA GLN A 166 -11.59 -11.65 -14.43
C GLN A 166 -11.23 -12.58 -15.60
N LYS A 167 -10.77 -12.03 -16.74
CA LYS A 167 -10.34 -12.84 -17.89
C LYS A 167 -9.09 -13.68 -17.62
N TYR A 168 -8.30 -13.28 -16.62
CA TYR A 168 -7.06 -13.95 -16.23
C TYR A 168 -7.23 -14.83 -15.00
N ALA A 169 -8.46 -14.94 -14.45
CA ALA A 169 -8.74 -15.84 -13.35
C ALA A 169 -8.68 -17.30 -13.81
N VAL A 170 -7.94 -18.12 -13.07
CA VAL A 170 -7.74 -19.55 -13.34
C VAL A 170 -8.64 -20.40 -12.43
N GLU A 171 -9.06 -21.58 -12.90
CA GLU A 171 -9.81 -22.52 -12.05
C GLU A 171 -8.93 -23.00 -10.91
N SER A 172 -9.35 -22.67 -9.69
CA SER A 172 -8.63 -22.95 -8.45
C SER A 172 -9.59 -22.82 -7.27
N PRO A 173 -9.37 -23.52 -6.15
CA PRO A 173 -10.00 -23.20 -4.88
C PRO A 173 -9.64 -21.77 -4.46
N PHE A 174 -10.50 -21.14 -3.66
CA PHE A 174 -10.17 -19.86 -3.06
C PHE A 174 -8.90 -19.98 -2.19
N LEU A 175 -8.01 -19.00 -2.29
CA LEU A 175 -6.75 -18.96 -1.54
C LEU A 175 -6.97 -18.49 -0.09
N PHE A 176 -8.02 -17.72 0.12
CA PHE A 176 -8.39 -17.16 1.43
C PHE A 176 -9.87 -17.44 1.71
N PRO A 177 -10.30 -17.43 2.99
CA PRO A 177 -11.71 -17.44 3.35
C PRO A 177 -12.50 -16.39 2.55
N GLU A 178 -13.74 -16.70 2.23
CA GLU A 178 -14.58 -15.88 1.33
C GLU A 178 -14.84 -14.47 1.86
N ASP A 179 -14.88 -14.31 3.18
CA ASP A 179 -15.10 -13.06 3.91
C ASP A 179 -13.81 -12.29 4.23
N SER A 180 -12.66 -12.83 3.86
CA SER A 180 -11.38 -12.16 4.09
C SER A 180 -11.22 -10.94 3.19
N THR A 181 -10.71 -9.84 3.76
CA THR A 181 -10.40 -8.59 3.04
C THR A 181 -8.90 -8.35 2.89
N THR A 182 -8.06 -8.97 3.74
CA THR A 182 -6.60 -8.85 3.70
C THR A 182 -5.91 -10.04 4.34
N ASP A 183 -4.63 -10.24 4.00
CA ASP A 183 -3.72 -11.20 4.65
C ASP A 183 -3.03 -10.63 5.90
N GLN A 184 -3.24 -9.32 6.18
CA GLN A 184 -2.53 -8.66 7.27
C GLN A 184 -3.24 -8.91 8.61
N PRO A 185 -2.52 -9.30 9.68
CA PRO A 185 -3.07 -9.32 11.02
C PRO A 185 -3.55 -7.92 11.44
N GLU A 186 -4.67 -7.83 12.15
CA GLU A 186 -5.24 -6.56 12.66
C GLU A 186 -4.18 -5.69 13.36
N ARG A 187 -3.33 -6.32 14.17
CA ARG A 187 -2.20 -5.65 14.85
C ARG A 187 -1.29 -4.92 13.86
N GLN A 188 -1.02 -5.49 12.69
CA GLN A 188 -0.18 -4.86 11.67
C GLN A 188 -0.92 -3.69 11.00
N VAL A 189 -2.20 -3.85 10.73
CA VAL A 189 -3.04 -2.76 10.19
C VAL A 189 -3.08 -1.58 11.16
N MET A 190 -3.21 -1.84 12.48
CA MET A 190 -3.18 -0.78 13.50
C MET A 190 -1.84 -0.05 13.51
N ALA A 191 -0.72 -0.77 13.43
CA ALA A 191 0.61 -0.15 13.36
C ALA A 191 0.74 0.77 12.12
N GLU A 192 0.26 0.31 10.99
CA GLU A 192 0.29 1.09 9.75
C GLU A 192 -0.65 2.31 9.82
N ILE A 193 -1.85 2.21 10.40
CA ILE A 193 -2.74 3.37 10.64
C ILE A 193 -2.02 4.44 11.46
N ILE A 194 -1.32 4.06 12.53
CA ILE A 194 -0.54 5.03 13.34
C ILE A 194 0.58 5.62 12.49
N ARG A 195 1.29 4.82 11.69
CA ARG A 195 2.36 5.28 10.81
C ARG A 195 1.85 6.25 9.73
N GLU A 196 0.65 6.04 9.21
CA GLU A 196 0.00 7.00 8.30
C GLU A 196 -0.13 8.38 8.92
N LYS A 197 -0.55 8.45 10.20
CA LYS A 197 -0.72 9.76 10.87
C LYS A 197 0.62 10.45 11.10
N LEU A 198 1.70 9.68 11.33
CA LEU A 198 3.05 10.23 11.33
C LEU A 198 3.44 10.80 9.95
N LEU A 199 3.11 10.09 8.87
CA LEU A 199 3.34 10.58 7.51
C LEU A 199 2.54 11.86 7.21
N TRP A 200 1.33 11.99 7.70
CA TRP A 200 0.49 13.17 7.43
C TRP A 200 0.89 14.40 8.25
N THR A 201 1.35 14.20 9.48
CA THR A 201 1.55 15.31 10.44
C THR A 201 2.99 15.78 10.52
N LEU A 202 3.96 14.92 10.20
CA LEU A 202 5.38 15.24 10.28
C LEU A 202 5.93 15.57 8.90
N GLU A 203 7.00 16.35 8.85
CA GLU A 203 7.59 16.83 7.61
C GLU A 203 9.04 16.36 7.43
N ARG A 204 9.58 16.59 6.24
CA ARG A 204 10.95 16.27 5.84
C ARG A 204 11.29 14.81 6.07
N GLU A 205 12.45 14.53 6.67
CA GLU A 205 12.98 13.18 6.91
C GLU A 205 12.40 12.46 8.14
N VAL A 206 11.72 13.21 9.05
CA VAL A 206 11.25 12.66 10.31
C VAL A 206 10.30 11.47 10.11
N PRO A 207 9.23 11.56 9.28
CA PRO A 207 8.29 10.45 9.12
C PRO A 207 8.92 9.23 8.44
N HIS A 208 9.91 9.44 7.56
CA HIS A 208 10.59 8.34 6.86
C HIS A 208 11.47 7.50 7.78
N GLY A 209 11.99 8.10 8.86
CA GLY A 209 12.78 7.44 9.90
C GLY A 209 11.94 6.83 11.02
N THR A 210 10.62 6.69 10.88
CA THR A 210 9.77 6.10 11.91
C THR A 210 9.38 4.66 11.61
N ALA A 211 9.25 3.85 12.68
CA ALA A 211 8.59 2.55 12.69
C ALA A 211 7.58 2.51 13.85
N VAL A 212 6.56 1.69 13.73
CA VAL A 212 5.54 1.53 14.76
C VAL A 212 5.42 0.05 15.11
N GLU A 213 5.48 -0.26 16.39
CA GLU A 213 5.29 -1.60 16.94
C GLU A 213 4.12 -1.59 17.91
N ILE A 214 3.18 -2.51 17.73
CA ILE A 214 2.11 -2.73 18.70
C ILE A 214 2.64 -3.67 19.78
N THR A 215 2.81 -3.15 20.98
CA THR A 215 3.37 -3.89 22.12
C THR A 215 2.30 -4.58 22.96
N LYS A 216 1.06 -4.06 22.93
CA LYS A 216 -0.12 -4.69 23.54
C LYS A 216 -1.30 -4.59 22.57
N PHE A 217 -2.05 -5.69 22.47
CA PHE A 217 -3.32 -5.75 21.75
C PHE A 217 -4.21 -6.75 22.48
N SER A 218 -5.23 -6.26 23.16
CA SER A 218 -6.12 -7.10 23.96
C SER A 218 -7.53 -6.51 24.02
N GLU A 219 -8.52 -7.36 23.93
CA GLU A 219 -9.93 -7.01 24.11
C GLU A 219 -10.30 -7.11 25.58
N ARG A 220 -11.05 -6.13 26.08
CA ARG A 220 -11.66 -6.13 27.42
C ARG A 220 -13.02 -6.82 27.38
N ASP A 221 -13.52 -7.25 28.52
CA ASP A 221 -14.84 -7.90 28.67
C ASP A 221 -16.01 -7.02 28.13
N ASN A 222 -15.82 -5.72 28.08
CA ASN A 222 -16.81 -4.75 27.56
C ASN A 222 -16.64 -4.45 26.04
N GLY A 223 -15.83 -5.22 25.31
CA GLY A 223 -15.58 -5.08 23.89
C GLY A 223 -14.66 -3.91 23.48
N ILE A 224 -14.08 -3.18 24.44
CA ILE A 224 -13.08 -2.14 24.15
C ILE A 224 -11.74 -2.81 23.87
N ILE A 225 -11.03 -2.37 22.83
CA ILE A 225 -9.70 -2.88 22.49
C ILE A 225 -8.62 -1.97 23.06
N ASP A 226 -7.72 -2.53 23.90
CA ASP A 226 -6.51 -1.87 24.38
C ASP A 226 -5.38 -2.05 23.39
N ILE A 227 -4.82 -0.94 22.92
CA ILE A 227 -3.66 -0.91 22.05
C ILE A 227 -2.55 -0.05 22.67
N ASP A 228 -1.40 -0.67 22.96
CA ASP A 228 -0.18 0.06 23.29
C ASP A 228 0.75 0.02 22.07
N ALA A 229 1.17 1.18 21.60
CA ALA A 229 2.04 1.33 20.45
C ALA A 229 3.33 2.07 20.81
N THR A 230 4.47 1.55 20.36
CA THR A 230 5.76 2.23 20.45
C THR A 230 6.13 2.76 19.05
N ILE A 231 6.31 4.08 18.97
CA ILE A 231 6.81 4.78 17.80
C ILE A 231 8.32 4.90 17.94
N TYR A 232 9.07 4.27 17.05
CA TYR A 232 10.53 4.39 16.99
C TYR A 232 10.93 5.48 16.02
N CYS A 233 11.99 6.22 16.35
CA CYS A 233 12.61 7.22 15.48
C CYS A 233 14.14 7.14 15.59
N GLU A 234 14.87 7.66 14.61
CA GLU A 234 16.33 7.49 14.55
C GLU A 234 17.13 8.44 15.44
N LYS A 235 16.59 9.61 15.79
CA LYS A 235 17.35 10.66 16.50
C LYS A 235 16.55 11.25 17.66
N ALA A 236 17.24 11.72 18.71
CA ALA A 236 16.62 12.42 19.83
C ALA A 236 15.86 13.69 19.39
N SER A 237 16.40 14.41 18.40
CA SER A 237 15.71 15.56 17.79
C SER A 237 14.37 15.17 17.12
N HIS A 238 14.32 14.02 16.45
CA HIS A 238 13.09 13.49 15.86
C HIS A 238 12.06 13.16 16.94
N LYS A 239 12.50 12.54 18.07
CA LYS A 239 11.62 12.27 19.21
C LYS A 239 10.98 13.55 19.74
N GLY A 240 11.75 14.64 19.89
CA GLY A 240 11.21 15.94 20.30
C GLY A 240 10.14 16.49 19.33
N ILE A 241 10.35 16.35 18.01
CA ILE A 241 9.40 16.78 16.98
C ILE A 241 8.11 15.93 17.04
N ILE A 242 8.23 14.60 17.20
CA ILE A 242 7.08 13.68 17.27
C ILE A 242 6.23 13.94 18.53
N ILE A 243 6.87 14.23 19.66
CA ILE A 243 6.17 14.57 20.91
C ILE A 243 5.55 15.96 20.80
N GLY A 244 6.30 16.93 20.29
CA GLY A 244 5.90 18.33 20.19
C GLY A 244 5.84 19.05 21.53
N LYS A 245 5.54 20.35 21.51
CA LYS A 245 5.44 21.18 22.72
C LYS A 245 4.36 20.60 23.65
N GLN A 246 4.74 20.28 24.88
CA GLN A 246 3.86 19.69 25.89
C GLN A 246 3.08 18.44 25.42
N GLY A 247 3.62 17.67 24.46
CA GLY A 247 2.98 16.47 23.94
C GLY A 247 1.88 16.73 22.88
N ALA A 248 1.68 17.96 22.42
CA ALA A 248 0.57 18.32 21.55
C ALA A 248 0.59 17.59 20.20
N MET A 249 1.77 17.38 19.58
CA MET A 249 1.87 16.67 18.32
C MET A 249 1.55 15.19 18.47
N LEU A 250 2.10 14.52 19.50
CA LEU A 250 1.82 13.12 19.76
C LEU A 250 0.33 12.91 20.09
N LYS A 251 -0.29 13.80 20.86
CA LYS A 251 -1.73 13.77 21.14
C LYS A 251 -2.56 13.89 19.86
N LYS A 252 -2.19 14.79 18.95
CA LYS A 252 -2.85 14.93 17.63
C LYS A 252 -2.75 13.64 16.82
N ILE A 253 -1.54 13.08 16.68
CA ILE A 253 -1.28 11.83 15.96
C ILE A 253 -2.12 10.70 16.53
N SER A 254 -2.08 10.50 17.86
CA SER A 254 -2.79 9.42 18.54
C SER A 254 -4.31 9.55 18.43
N SER A 255 -4.84 10.78 18.50
CA SER A 255 -6.29 11.02 18.37
C SER A 255 -6.79 10.69 16.95
N MET A 256 -6.02 11.09 15.91
CA MET A 256 -6.35 10.76 14.53
C MET A 256 -6.23 9.26 14.26
N ALA A 257 -5.17 8.62 14.79
CA ALA A 257 -4.97 7.19 14.66
C ALA A 257 -6.07 6.39 15.34
N ARG A 258 -6.44 6.76 16.58
CA ARG A 258 -7.51 6.11 17.34
C ARG A 258 -8.83 6.11 16.56
N ALA A 259 -9.23 7.24 15.99
CA ALA A 259 -10.47 7.34 15.22
C ALA A 259 -10.50 6.38 14.02
N ASP A 260 -9.38 6.24 13.31
CA ASP A 260 -9.29 5.30 12.18
C ASP A 260 -9.20 3.84 12.66
N CYS A 261 -8.52 3.57 13.78
CA CYS A 261 -8.51 2.24 14.41
C CYS A 261 -9.93 1.82 14.83
N GLU A 262 -10.68 2.71 15.49
CA GLU A 262 -12.09 2.47 15.86
C GLU A 262 -12.98 2.17 14.66
N LYS A 263 -12.75 2.90 13.55
CA LYS A 263 -13.49 2.67 12.30
C LYS A 263 -13.17 1.29 11.69
N PHE A 264 -11.90 0.88 11.71
CA PHE A 264 -11.49 -0.41 11.17
C PHE A 264 -11.98 -1.57 12.05
N MET A 265 -11.85 -1.44 13.37
CA MET A 265 -12.25 -2.50 14.32
C MET A 265 -13.75 -2.57 14.56
N GLY A 266 -14.54 -1.57 14.14
CA GLY A 266 -15.98 -1.49 14.42
C GLY A 266 -16.32 -1.31 15.91
N THR A 267 -15.33 -1.05 16.78
CA THR A 267 -15.51 -0.90 18.22
C THR A 267 -14.61 0.19 18.78
N ARG A 268 -14.81 0.55 20.07
CA ARG A 268 -13.99 1.55 20.75
C ARG A 268 -12.56 1.05 20.98
N VAL A 269 -11.60 1.96 20.84
CA VAL A 269 -10.18 1.68 21.03
C VAL A 269 -9.61 2.61 22.10
N TYR A 270 -8.89 2.03 23.06
CA TYR A 270 -8.04 2.76 24.00
C TYR A 270 -6.60 2.68 23.51
N LEU A 271 -6.11 3.77 22.91
CA LEU A 271 -4.78 3.83 22.30
C LEU A 271 -3.80 4.59 23.19
N THR A 272 -2.73 3.91 23.60
CA THR A 272 -1.56 4.49 24.29
C THR A 272 -0.37 4.49 23.35
N THR A 273 0.35 5.61 23.25
CA THR A 273 1.50 5.75 22.36
C THR A 273 2.74 6.20 23.10
N TRP A 274 3.88 5.57 22.78
CA TRP A 274 5.20 5.88 23.33
C TRP A 274 6.17 6.23 22.21
N VAL A 275 7.16 7.09 22.47
CA VAL A 275 8.20 7.42 21.50
C VAL A 275 9.57 7.03 22.04
N LYS A 276 10.28 6.17 21.29
CA LYS A 276 11.63 5.70 21.62
C LYS A 276 12.62 6.02 20.50
N VAL A 277 13.86 6.30 20.85
CA VAL A 277 14.96 6.45 19.90
C VAL A 277 15.59 5.09 19.62
N LYS A 278 15.79 4.77 18.33
CA LYS A 278 16.52 3.59 17.88
C LYS A 278 17.38 4.02 16.69
N GLU A 279 18.61 4.37 16.99
CA GLU A 279 19.54 4.92 16.01
C GLU A 279 19.80 3.95 14.85
N ASN A 280 19.87 4.49 13.65
CA ASN A 280 20.20 3.77 12.40
C ASN A 280 19.40 2.48 12.16
N TRP A 281 18.16 2.39 12.69
CA TRP A 281 17.37 1.15 12.57
C TRP A 281 17.12 0.74 11.12
N ARG A 282 17.01 1.70 10.18
CA ARG A 282 16.79 1.44 8.75
C ARG A 282 17.98 0.76 8.06
N ASP A 283 19.18 0.83 8.64
CA ASP A 283 20.43 0.25 8.12
C ASP A 283 20.83 -1.03 8.87
N SER A 284 19.97 -1.54 9.76
CA SER A 284 20.17 -2.77 10.52
C SER A 284 19.20 -3.85 10.07
N ASP A 285 19.67 -4.92 9.44
CA ASP A 285 18.84 -6.06 9.02
C ASP A 285 18.07 -6.67 10.20
N PHE A 286 18.70 -6.73 11.37
CA PHE A 286 18.06 -7.24 12.60
C PHE A 286 16.88 -6.37 13.03
N LEU A 287 17.03 -5.04 13.04
CA LEU A 287 15.98 -4.12 13.46
C LEU A 287 14.86 -4.02 12.40
N VAL A 288 15.22 -4.04 11.12
CA VAL A 288 14.26 -4.07 10.02
C VAL A 288 13.36 -5.29 10.16
N ARG A 289 13.93 -6.49 10.38
CA ARG A 289 13.16 -7.72 10.61
C ARG A 289 12.30 -7.66 11.88
N ASN A 290 12.83 -7.11 12.98
CA ASN A 290 12.09 -7.00 14.25
C ASN A 290 10.88 -6.06 14.16
N PHE A 291 10.93 -5.03 13.32
CA PHE A 291 9.80 -4.14 13.07
C PHE A 291 8.78 -4.70 12.07
N GLY A 292 8.89 -5.99 11.73
CA GLY A 292 7.89 -6.67 10.88
C GLY A 292 8.18 -6.58 9.39
N TYR A 293 9.33 -6.05 8.98
CA TYR A 293 9.77 -6.01 7.58
C TYR A 293 10.54 -7.31 7.26
N ARG A 294 9.79 -8.38 6.92
CA ARG A 294 10.31 -9.73 6.64
C ARG A 294 9.90 -10.14 5.23
N GLU A 295 10.81 -10.85 4.53
CA GLU A 295 10.53 -11.56 3.28
C GLU A 295 9.70 -12.82 3.52
#